data_333e59f9a6262fa260abfb0918470499
#
_entry.id   333e59f9a6262fa260abfb0918470499
#
_cell.length_a   1.000
_cell.length_b   1.000
_cell.length_c   1.000
_cell.angle_alpha   90.00
_cell.angle_beta   90.00
_cell.angle_gamma   90.00
#
_symmetry.space_group_name_H-M   'P 1'
#
loop_
_entity.id
_entity.type
_entity.pdbx_description
1 polymer ?
#
loop_
_entity_poly.entity_id
_entity_poly.type
_entity_poly.pdbx_seq_one_letter_code
_entity_poly.pdbx_strand_id
1 'polypeptide(L)'
;MLIGLGFVLEVLALYCYSLLTRAELGSVGDTLSRRRLFRIQLSTKALSHIVPGGNAAGSVLGDRLLTLSGVSGPQAGFALATAGIGSAVVLNVIFWMALLVSIPIRGVNALYGTAALAGVLVMGLAATLVYGVMEGQGRSERIIRWIARRLRMDDDKAARVLHR
;
A
#
# COMPACT_ATOMS: atom_id res chain seq x y z
N MET A 1 10.96 30.10 -3.31
CA MET A 1 9.50 30.13 -3.20
C MET A 1 8.85 28.77 -3.49
N LEU A 2 9.20 28.09 -4.59
CA LEU A 2 8.63 26.77 -4.94
C LEU A 2 8.94 25.65 -3.92
N ILE A 3 10.13 25.63 -3.34
CA ILE A 3 10.54 24.63 -2.33
C ILE A 3 9.68 24.75 -1.05
N GLY A 4 9.43 25.99 -0.59
CA GLY A 4 8.57 26.22 0.57
C GLY A 4 7.12 25.78 0.32
N LEU A 5 6.60 26.05 -0.87
CA LEU A 5 5.27 25.59 -1.27
C LEU A 5 5.20 24.06 -1.31
N GLY A 6 6.21 23.39 -1.89
CA GLY A 6 6.30 21.93 -1.91
C GLY A 6 6.31 21.33 -0.51
N PHE A 7 7.08 21.91 0.41
CA PHE A 7 7.12 21.47 1.80
C PHE A 7 5.75 21.59 2.50
N VAL A 8 5.09 22.73 2.33
CA VAL A 8 3.75 22.95 2.91
C VAL A 8 2.75 21.93 2.36
N LEU A 9 2.77 21.68 1.04
CA LEU A 9 1.89 20.69 0.42
C LEU A 9 2.14 19.27 0.92
N GLU A 10 3.41 18.88 1.12
CA GLU A 10 3.77 17.56 1.67
C GLU A 10 3.29 17.40 3.11
N VAL A 11 3.45 18.42 3.96
CA VAL A 11 2.93 18.40 5.33
C VAL A 11 1.40 18.29 5.34
N LEU A 12 0.73 19.03 4.46
CA LEU A 12 -0.72 18.98 4.32
C LEU A 12 -1.19 17.60 3.85
N ALA A 13 -0.51 17.00 2.88
CA ALA A 13 -0.79 15.65 2.39
C ALA A 13 -0.66 14.61 3.51
N LEU A 14 0.41 14.67 4.30
CA LEU A 14 0.60 13.79 5.46
C LEU A 14 -0.48 13.99 6.52
N TYR A 15 -0.91 15.23 6.72
CA TYR A 15 -2.01 15.51 7.65
C TYR A 15 -3.33 14.90 7.15
N CYS A 16 -3.66 15.10 5.88
CA CYS A 16 -4.85 14.49 5.26
C CYS A 16 -4.80 12.95 5.35
N TYR A 17 -3.64 12.36 5.09
CA TYR A 17 -3.44 10.91 5.22
C TYR A 17 -3.65 10.43 6.67
N SER A 18 -3.23 11.21 7.67
CA SER A 18 -3.47 10.87 9.08
C SER A 18 -4.96 10.91 9.44
N LEU A 19 -5.73 11.83 8.84
CA LEU A 19 -7.18 11.89 9.01
C LEU A 19 -7.89 10.71 8.34
N LEU A 20 -7.41 10.30 7.16
CA LEU A 20 -7.91 9.12 6.47
C LEU A 20 -7.72 7.87 7.34
N THR A 21 -6.50 7.63 7.83
CA THR A 21 -6.20 6.51 8.73
C THR A 21 -7.08 6.53 9.98
N ARG A 22 -7.37 7.72 10.54
CA ARG A 22 -8.29 7.86 11.67
C ARG A 22 -9.71 7.42 11.29
N ALA A 23 -10.20 7.82 10.13
CA ALA A 23 -11.53 7.44 9.66
C ALA A 23 -11.65 5.92 9.44
N GLU A 24 -10.60 5.28 8.93
CA GLU A 24 -10.55 3.83 8.71
C GLU A 24 -10.51 3.02 10.01
N LEU A 25 -9.92 3.56 11.07
CA LEU A 25 -9.91 2.95 12.40
C LEU A 25 -11.26 3.06 13.12
N GLY A 26 -12.22 3.84 12.59
CA GLY A 26 -13.56 4.00 13.15
C GLY A 26 -13.53 4.50 14.60
N SER A 27 -14.33 3.88 15.47
CA SER A 27 -14.45 4.27 16.89
C SER A 27 -13.12 4.20 17.67
N VAL A 28 -12.21 3.30 17.30
CA VAL A 28 -10.87 3.24 17.90
C VAL A 28 -10.03 4.42 17.48
N GLY A 29 -10.18 4.91 16.25
CA GLY A 29 -9.52 6.11 15.75
C GLY A 29 -9.91 7.37 16.52
N ASP A 30 -11.13 7.41 17.08
CA ASP A 30 -11.61 8.55 17.87
C ASP A 30 -10.93 8.65 19.24
N THR A 31 -10.44 7.55 19.77
CA THR A 31 -9.69 7.53 21.04
C THR A 31 -8.25 8.03 20.86
N LEU A 32 -7.73 8.03 19.62
CA LEU A 32 -6.39 8.48 19.31
C LEU A 32 -6.36 9.97 19.00
N SER A 33 -5.42 10.70 19.60
CA SER A 33 -5.26 12.11 19.30
C SER A 33 -4.73 12.31 17.88
N ARG A 34 -5.24 13.33 17.17
CA ARG A 34 -4.79 13.68 15.81
C ARG A 34 -3.27 13.90 15.73
N ARG A 35 -2.68 14.50 16.79
CA ARG A 35 -1.23 14.72 16.88
C ARG A 35 -0.45 13.41 16.94
N ARG A 36 -0.98 12.40 17.63
CA ARG A 36 -0.34 11.08 17.76
C ARG A 36 -0.35 10.36 16.41
N LEU A 37 -1.49 10.34 15.72
CA LEU A 37 -1.60 9.75 14.38
C LEU A 37 -0.68 10.47 13.38
N PHE A 38 -0.64 11.80 13.39
CA PHE A 38 0.26 12.55 12.53
C PHE A 38 1.74 12.20 12.79
N ARG A 39 2.15 12.08 14.06
CA ARG A 39 3.51 11.66 14.40
C ARG A 39 3.83 10.23 13.95
N ILE A 40 2.88 9.32 14.05
CA ILE A 40 3.02 7.95 13.52
C ILE A 40 3.25 8.01 12.01
N GLN A 41 2.42 8.74 11.27
CA GLN A 41 2.56 8.89 9.82
C GLN A 41 3.90 9.52 9.42
N LEU A 42 4.32 10.56 10.12
CA LEU A 42 5.61 11.21 9.87
C LEU A 42 6.79 10.23 10.08
N SER A 43 6.76 9.46 11.18
CA SER A 43 7.81 8.48 11.48
C SER A 43 7.85 7.34 10.47
N THR A 44 6.68 6.82 10.07
CA THR A 44 6.56 5.78 9.04
C THR A 44 7.08 6.27 7.69
N LYS A 45 6.70 7.47 7.30
CA LYS A 45 7.15 8.08 6.05
C LYS A 45 8.66 8.32 6.04
N ALA A 46 9.19 8.87 7.14
CA ALA A 46 10.63 9.08 7.29
C ALA A 46 11.42 7.76 7.17
N LEU A 47 10.96 6.70 7.86
CA LEU A 47 11.60 5.38 7.78
C LEU A 47 11.54 4.81 6.36
N SER A 48 10.41 4.98 5.67
CA SER A 48 10.24 4.51 4.28
C SER A 48 11.24 5.14 3.30
N HIS A 49 11.75 6.33 3.60
CA HIS A 49 12.73 7.00 2.75
C HIS A 49 14.19 6.71 3.12
N ILE A 50 14.46 6.28 4.35
CA ILE A 50 15.84 6.09 4.85
C ILE A 50 16.30 4.64 4.71
N VAL A 51 15.40 3.68 4.91
CA VAL A 51 15.75 2.26 5.02
C VAL A 51 15.59 1.54 3.67
N PRO A 52 16.56 0.69 3.27
CA PRO A 52 16.37 -0.25 2.17
C PRO A 52 15.16 -1.16 2.45
N GLY A 53 14.24 -1.25 1.49
CA GLY A 53 12.94 -1.90 1.72
C GLY A 53 11.77 -0.92 1.88
N GLY A 54 12.06 0.37 2.00
CA GLY A 54 11.14 1.49 1.81
C GLY A 54 9.78 1.32 2.47
N ASN A 55 8.73 1.23 1.66
CA ASN A 55 7.36 1.15 2.13
C ASN A 55 7.06 -0.07 3.01
N ALA A 56 7.75 -1.20 2.82
CA ALA A 56 7.56 -2.38 3.66
C ALA A 56 8.04 -2.12 5.10
N ALA A 57 9.22 -1.52 5.27
CA ALA A 57 9.73 -1.14 6.59
C ALA A 57 8.83 -0.09 7.27
N GLY A 58 8.34 0.89 6.50
CA GLY A 58 7.39 1.88 6.98
C GLY A 58 6.08 1.26 7.45
N SER A 59 5.48 0.33 6.68
CA SER A 59 4.21 -0.30 7.05
C SER A 59 4.34 -1.14 8.32
N VAL A 60 5.43 -1.90 8.48
CA VAL A 60 5.71 -2.67 9.71
C VAL A 60 5.84 -1.74 10.93
N LEU A 61 6.56 -0.61 10.78
CA LEU A 61 6.65 0.37 11.86
C LEU A 61 5.27 0.98 12.16
N GLY A 62 4.49 1.31 11.14
CA GLY A 62 3.14 1.87 11.29
C GLY A 62 2.22 0.94 12.06
N ASP A 63 2.19 -0.35 11.68
CA ASP A 63 1.44 -1.38 12.39
C ASP A 63 1.86 -1.47 13.87
N ARG A 64 3.17 -1.54 14.13
CA ARG A 64 3.68 -1.59 15.50
C ARG A 64 3.36 -0.35 16.33
N LEU A 65 3.45 0.85 15.75
CA LEU A 65 3.12 2.09 16.46
C LEU A 65 1.62 2.23 16.74
N LEU A 66 0.76 1.75 15.83
CA LEU A 66 -0.68 1.70 16.04
C LEU A 66 -1.04 0.68 17.13
N THR A 67 -0.44 -0.50 17.11
CA THR A 67 -0.67 -1.53 18.14
C THR A 67 -0.20 -1.10 19.53
N LEU A 68 0.97 -0.45 19.62
CA LEU A 68 1.44 0.19 20.86
C LEU A 68 0.55 1.36 21.32
N SER A 69 -0.30 1.87 20.44
CA SER A 69 -1.28 2.91 20.73
C SER A 69 -2.64 2.39 21.16
N GLY A 70 -2.78 1.06 21.31
CA GLY A 70 -4.00 0.40 21.78
C GLY A 70 -4.91 -0.09 20.64
N VAL A 71 -4.49 0.02 19.36
CA VAL A 71 -5.23 -0.55 18.24
C VAL A 71 -4.93 -2.04 18.16
N SER A 72 -5.94 -2.89 17.93
CA SER A 72 -5.69 -4.31 17.73
C SER A 72 -4.90 -4.54 16.41
N GLY A 73 -3.97 -5.52 16.41
CA GLY A 73 -3.13 -5.81 15.24
C GLY A 73 -3.95 -6.01 13.94
N PRO A 74 -5.02 -6.83 13.94
CA PRO A 74 -5.85 -6.99 12.75
C PRO A 74 -6.48 -5.68 12.25
N GLN A 75 -6.91 -4.79 13.15
CA GLN A 75 -7.47 -3.48 12.77
C GLN A 75 -6.39 -2.54 12.22
N ALA A 76 -5.20 -2.52 12.83
CA ALA A 76 -4.08 -1.71 12.34
C ALA A 76 -3.65 -2.18 10.95
N GLY A 77 -3.49 -3.48 10.75
CA GLY A 77 -3.15 -4.07 9.45
C GLY A 77 -4.22 -3.79 8.39
N PHE A 78 -5.49 -3.93 8.73
CA PHE A 78 -6.60 -3.63 7.82
C PHE A 78 -6.60 -2.14 7.39
N ALA A 79 -6.50 -1.22 8.36
CA ALA A 79 -6.47 0.22 8.07
C ALA A 79 -5.29 0.60 7.16
N LEU A 80 -4.08 0.08 7.45
CA LEU A 80 -2.90 0.34 6.62
C LEU A 80 -3.03 -0.26 5.22
N ALA A 81 -3.57 -1.47 5.09
CA ALA A 81 -3.80 -2.11 3.80
C ALA A 81 -4.83 -1.34 2.97
N THR A 82 -5.95 -0.93 3.56
CA THR A 82 -7.01 -0.15 2.91
C THR A 82 -6.48 1.21 2.45
N ALA A 83 -5.73 1.92 3.31
CA ALA A 83 -5.09 3.18 2.95
C ALA A 83 -4.09 3.01 1.80
N GLY A 84 -3.30 1.94 1.81
CA GLY A 84 -2.34 1.63 0.75
C GLY A 84 -3.01 1.35 -0.60
N ILE A 85 -4.06 0.51 -0.60
CA ILE A 85 -4.84 0.19 -1.80
C ILE A 85 -5.55 1.44 -2.33
N GLY A 86 -6.20 2.22 -1.45
CA GLY A 86 -6.87 3.46 -1.83
C GLY A 86 -5.91 4.46 -2.47
N SER A 87 -4.72 4.64 -1.89
CA SER A 87 -3.67 5.48 -2.45
C SER A 87 -3.21 5.00 -3.83
N ALA A 88 -3.01 3.69 -4.02
CA ALA A 88 -2.62 3.13 -5.30
C ALA A 88 -3.68 3.37 -6.38
N VAL A 89 -4.96 3.22 -6.05
CA VAL A 89 -6.08 3.50 -6.97
C VAL A 89 -6.10 4.98 -7.36
N VAL A 90 -6.03 5.89 -6.40
CA VAL A 90 -6.04 7.34 -6.66
C VAL A 90 -4.86 7.75 -7.54
N LEU A 91 -3.64 7.29 -7.21
CA LEU A 91 -2.46 7.58 -8.03
C LEU A 91 -2.59 7.02 -9.45
N ASN A 92 -3.19 5.85 -9.60
CA ASN A 92 -3.43 5.26 -10.91
C ASN A 92 -4.45 6.06 -11.73
N VAL A 93 -5.53 6.55 -11.10
CA VAL A 93 -6.51 7.44 -11.75
C VAL A 93 -5.83 8.74 -12.21
N ILE A 94 -5.03 9.38 -11.35
CA ILE A 94 -4.27 10.59 -11.70
C ILE A 94 -3.31 10.30 -12.87
N PHE A 95 -2.65 9.15 -12.86
CA PHE A 95 -1.77 8.72 -13.94
C PHE A 95 -2.51 8.57 -15.27
N TRP A 96 -3.68 7.95 -15.29
CA TRP A 96 -4.51 7.85 -16.49
C TRP A 96 -5.00 9.20 -16.98
N MET A 97 -5.42 10.09 -16.08
CA MET A 97 -5.79 11.46 -16.45
C MET A 97 -4.61 12.21 -17.07
N ALA A 98 -3.41 12.06 -16.51
CA ALA A 98 -2.20 12.67 -17.06
C ALA A 98 -1.86 12.11 -18.44
N LEU A 99 -2.02 10.81 -18.70
CA LEU A 99 -1.85 10.21 -20.02
C LEU A 99 -2.85 10.78 -21.04
N LEU A 100 -4.14 10.85 -20.66
CA LEU A 100 -5.20 11.39 -21.53
C LEU A 100 -4.93 12.84 -21.97
N VAL A 101 -4.37 13.65 -21.07
CA VAL A 101 -3.99 15.04 -21.38
C VAL A 101 -2.68 15.11 -22.18
N SER A 102 -1.71 14.22 -21.88
CA SER A 102 -0.38 14.27 -22.48
C SER A 102 -0.35 13.77 -23.92
N ILE A 103 -1.13 12.74 -24.27
CA ILE A 103 -1.15 12.13 -25.60
C ILE A 103 -1.51 13.13 -26.70
N PRO A 104 -2.60 13.92 -26.60
CA PRO A 104 -2.94 14.89 -27.65
C PRO A 104 -1.95 16.04 -27.77
N ILE A 105 -1.19 16.36 -26.72
CA ILE A 105 -0.24 17.48 -26.72
C ILE A 105 1.12 17.08 -27.28
N ARG A 106 1.59 15.86 -27.01
CA ARG A 106 2.95 15.40 -27.32
C ARG A 106 3.03 14.31 -28.41
N GLY A 107 1.87 13.83 -28.87
CA GLY A 107 1.80 12.69 -29.82
C GLY A 107 2.01 11.33 -29.14
N VAL A 108 1.69 10.27 -29.88
CA VAL A 108 1.82 8.88 -29.38
C VAL A 108 3.28 8.44 -29.48
N ASN A 109 3.89 8.07 -28.37
CA ASN A 109 5.22 7.47 -28.29
C ASN A 109 5.10 6.06 -27.67
N ALA A 110 6.00 5.15 -28.05
CA ALA A 110 6.06 3.79 -27.48
C ALA A 110 6.12 3.76 -25.96
N LEU A 111 6.72 4.77 -25.32
CA LEU A 111 6.75 4.94 -23.86
C LEU A 111 5.35 5.10 -23.23
N TYR A 112 4.40 5.70 -23.96
CA TYR A 112 3.02 5.80 -23.45
C TYR A 112 2.31 4.45 -23.44
N GLY A 113 2.61 3.57 -24.40
CA GLY A 113 2.07 2.21 -24.43
C GLY A 113 2.57 1.36 -23.26
N THR A 114 3.86 1.41 -22.98
CA THR A 114 4.44 0.69 -21.81
C THR A 114 3.94 1.23 -20.48
N ALA A 115 3.81 2.56 -20.36
CA ALA A 115 3.25 3.21 -19.18
C ALA A 115 1.77 2.82 -18.98
N ALA A 116 0.97 2.83 -20.03
CA ALA A 116 -0.43 2.41 -19.97
C ALA A 116 -0.57 0.95 -19.54
N LEU A 117 0.25 0.05 -20.11
CA LEU A 117 0.29 -1.35 -19.73
C LEU A 117 0.62 -1.52 -18.22
N ALA A 118 1.63 -0.80 -17.73
CA ALA A 118 1.98 -0.80 -16.31
C ALA A 118 0.80 -0.32 -15.43
N GLY A 119 0.10 0.74 -15.83
CA GLY A 119 -1.10 1.23 -15.14
C GLY A 119 -2.22 0.20 -15.08
N VAL A 120 -2.49 -0.51 -16.20
CA VAL A 120 -3.48 -1.60 -16.23
C VAL A 120 -3.08 -2.74 -15.29
N LEU A 121 -1.81 -3.14 -15.28
CA LEU A 121 -1.32 -4.21 -14.41
C LEU A 121 -1.47 -3.84 -12.92
N VAL A 122 -1.11 -2.61 -12.55
CA VAL A 122 -1.27 -2.12 -11.17
C VAL A 122 -2.73 -2.07 -10.77
N MET A 123 -3.62 -1.58 -11.65
CA MET A 123 -5.06 -1.53 -11.39
C MET A 123 -5.66 -2.94 -11.29
N GLY A 124 -5.26 -3.85 -12.17
CA GLY A 124 -5.67 -5.26 -12.13
C GLY A 124 -5.24 -5.94 -10.83
N LEU A 125 -3.99 -5.70 -10.39
CA LEU A 125 -3.50 -6.22 -9.11
C LEU A 125 -4.29 -5.64 -7.93
N ALA A 126 -4.53 -4.33 -7.89
CA ALA A 126 -5.32 -3.69 -6.85
C ALA A 126 -6.76 -4.24 -6.82
N ALA A 127 -7.40 -4.36 -7.99
CA ALA A 127 -8.74 -4.93 -8.10
C ALA A 127 -8.81 -6.39 -7.61
N THR A 128 -7.83 -7.23 -7.96
CA THR A 128 -7.79 -8.63 -7.50
C THR A 128 -7.57 -8.73 -6.00
N LEU A 129 -6.77 -7.84 -5.41
CA LEU A 129 -6.58 -7.78 -3.96
C LEU A 129 -7.88 -7.36 -3.24
N VAL A 130 -8.54 -6.30 -3.72
CA VAL A 130 -9.83 -5.84 -3.16
C VAL A 130 -10.88 -6.94 -3.28
N TYR A 131 -11.00 -7.55 -4.46
CA TYR A 131 -11.96 -8.63 -4.69
C TYR A 131 -11.68 -9.86 -3.79
N GLY A 132 -10.39 -10.23 -3.63
CA GLY A 132 -9.98 -11.30 -2.73
C GLY A 132 -10.31 -11.04 -1.27
N VAL A 133 -10.24 -9.78 -0.81
CA VAL A 133 -10.63 -9.37 0.55
C VAL A 133 -12.15 -9.35 0.70
N MET A 134 -12.89 -8.88 -0.31
CA MET A 134 -14.37 -8.79 -0.27
C MET A 134 -15.07 -10.17 -0.33
N GLU A 135 -14.55 -11.10 -1.10
CA GLU A 135 -15.11 -12.47 -1.21
C GLU A 135 -14.79 -13.37 0.01
N GLY A 136 -14.23 -12.80 1.02
CA GLY A 136 -14.04 -13.28 2.39
C GLY A 136 -14.05 -14.76 2.69
N GLN A 137 -13.05 -15.20 3.45
CA GLN A 137 -12.95 -16.41 4.27
C GLN A 137 -12.89 -17.79 3.57
N GLY A 138 -13.52 -18.03 2.43
CA GLY A 138 -13.48 -19.36 1.81
C GLY A 138 -12.40 -19.54 0.73
N ARG A 139 -12.01 -18.45 0.04
CA ARG A 139 -11.02 -18.50 -1.06
C ARG A 139 -9.60 -18.14 -0.64
N SER A 140 -9.43 -17.30 0.35
CA SER A 140 -8.09 -16.97 0.90
C SER A 140 -7.39 -18.23 1.42
N GLU A 141 -8.12 -19.14 2.09
CA GLU A 141 -7.59 -20.45 2.47
C GLU A 141 -7.22 -21.33 1.28
N ARG A 142 -7.92 -21.22 0.17
CA ARG A 142 -7.64 -22.02 -1.04
C ARG A 142 -6.39 -21.51 -1.76
N ILE A 143 -6.20 -20.18 -1.83
CA ILE A 143 -5.01 -19.53 -2.42
C ILE A 143 -3.80 -19.77 -1.54
N ILE A 144 -3.92 -19.59 -0.22
CA ILE A 144 -2.85 -19.85 0.75
C ILE A 144 -2.47 -21.35 0.71
N ARG A 145 -3.42 -22.25 0.66
CA ARG A 145 -3.16 -23.69 0.51
C ARG A 145 -2.55 -24.05 -0.85
N TRP A 146 -2.88 -23.34 -1.91
CA TRP A 146 -2.28 -23.52 -3.24
C TRP A 146 -0.83 -23.04 -3.26
N ILE A 147 -0.55 -21.86 -2.72
CA ILE A 147 0.82 -21.30 -2.58
C ILE A 147 1.65 -22.18 -1.65
N ALA A 148 1.12 -22.57 -0.50
CA ALA A 148 1.80 -23.44 0.45
C ALA A 148 2.11 -24.82 -0.15
N ARG A 149 1.21 -25.39 -0.98
CA ARG A 149 1.47 -26.63 -1.72
C ARG A 149 2.59 -26.43 -2.76
N ARG A 150 2.65 -25.27 -3.40
CA ARG A 150 3.66 -25.01 -4.44
C ARG A 150 5.06 -24.76 -3.83
N LEU A 151 5.12 -24.08 -2.68
CA LEU A 151 6.35 -23.91 -1.91
C LEU A 151 6.84 -25.21 -1.29
N ARG A 152 5.92 -26.06 -0.80
CA ARG A 152 6.27 -27.38 -0.23
C ARG A 152 6.76 -28.39 -1.29
N MET A 153 6.34 -28.22 -2.56
CA MET A 153 6.89 -29.01 -3.66
C MET A 153 8.33 -28.64 -4.00
N ASP A 154 8.81 -27.43 -3.69
CA ASP A 154 10.19 -27.01 -3.87
C ASP A 154 11.09 -27.54 -2.74
N ASP A 155 10.57 -27.64 -1.52
CA ASP A 155 11.31 -28.23 -0.39
C ASP A 155 11.58 -29.73 -0.60
N ASP A 156 10.64 -30.48 -1.19
CA ASP A 156 10.82 -31.89 -1.54
C ASP A 156 11.84 -32.12 -2.67
N LYS A 157 12.08 -31.14 -3.52
CA LYS A 157 13.14 -31.17 -4.54
C LYS A 157 14.51 -30.84 -3.96
N ALA A 158 14.56 -29.88 -3.02
CA ALA A 158 15.79 -29.52 -2.31
C ALA A 158 16.29 -30.68 -1.42
N ALA A 159 15.38 -31.37 -0.74
CA ALA A 159 15.72 -32.56 0.06
C ALA A 159 16.26 -33.71 -0.78
N ARG A 160 15.83 -33.90 -2.01
CA ARG A 160 16.34 -34.96 -2.91
C ARG A 160 17.68 -34.64 -3.52
N VAL A 161 18.12 -33.39 -3.55
CA VAL A 161 19.47 -32.99 -4.05
C VAL A 161 20.53 -33.13 -2.97
N LEU A 162 20.14 -33.01 -1.70
CA LEU A 162 21.06 -33.12 -0.54
C LEU A 162 21.36 -34.58 -0.15
N HIS A 163 20.60 -35.56 -0.67
CA HIS A 163 20.82 -37.01 -0.41
C HIS A 163 21.50 -37.76 -1.57
N ARG A 164 22.12 -37.04 -2.52
CA ARG A 164 23.05 -37.59 -3.53
C ARG A 164 24.44 -37.02 -3.34
#